data_5c286debfcb51b5e481d97d29e39c4ad
#
_entry.id   5c286debfcb51b5e481d97d29e39c4ad
#
_cell.length_a   1.000
_cell.length_b   1.000
_cell.length_c   1.000
_cell.angle_alpha   90.00
_cell.angle_beta   90.00
_cell.angle_gamma   90.00
#
_symmetry.space_group_name_H-M   'P 1'
#
loop_
_entity.id
_entity.type
_entity.pdbx_description
1 polymer ?
#
loop_
_entity_poly.entity_id
_entity_poly.type
_entity_poly.pdbx_seq_one_letter_code
_entity_poly.pdbx_strand_id
1 'polypeptide(L)'
;MIKVNVLTEEKSWSKKIKKKEIFFNLVIKSFPKKYQFLNKKIFLTLLLSNNKGIKKLNKKFRNKNKPTDILSFPFQKKIKLKNKLYLGDIIISYNFMNMPKNQNNNLFKDKVIKTFIHGFLHLLSFDHIKLKDYKK
;
A
#
# COMPACT_ATOMS: atom_id res chain seq x y z
N MET A 1 -15.67 -4.81 1.18
CA MET A 1 -15.35 -3.48 0.59
C MET A 1 -14.07 -2.93 1.21
N ILE A 2 -13.14 -2.54 0.36
CA ILE A 2 -11.83 -2.07 0.79
C ILE A 2 -11.70 -0.58 0.49
N LYS A 3 -11.21 0.19 1.46
CA LYS A 3 -10.91 1.60 1.28
C LYS A 3 -9.46 1.89 1.64
N VAL A 4 -8.78 2.61 0.76
CA VAL A 4 -7.41 3.07 0.97
C VAL A 4 -7.43 4.54 1.35
N ASN A 5 -6.86 4.86 2.51
CA ASN A 5 -6.60 6.25 2.89
C ASN A 5 -5.17 6.58 2.45
N VAL A 6 -5.01 7.66 1.71
CA VAL A 6 -3.72 8.03 1.14
C VAL A 6 -3.19 9.28 1.81
N LEU A 7 -1.98 9.18 2.36
CA LEU A 7 -1.25 10.31 2.94
C LEU A 7 -0.01 10.55 2.10
N THR A 8 0.38 11.80 1.91
CA THR A 8 1.52 12.17 1.06
C THR A 8 2.53 12.97 1.86
N GLU A 9 3.73 12.43 2.01
CA GLU A 9 4.87 13.13 2.63
C GLU A 9 5.75 13.84 1.60
N GLU A 10 5.86 13.26 0.41
CA GLU A 10 6.74 13.76 -0.65
C GLU A 10 5.92 14.42 -1.75
N LYS A 11 6.15 15.71 -1.96
CA LYS A 11 5.38 16.52 -2.92
C LYS A 11 5.50 16.03 -4.37
N SER A 12 6.58 15.36 -4.71
CA SER A 12 6.84 14.88 -6.06
C SER A 12 5.78 13.90 -6.55
N TRP A 13 5.12 13.18 -5.63
CA TRP A 13 4.02 12.28 -5.97
C TRP A 13 2.90 13.00 -6.71
N SER A 14 2.62 14.24 -6.32
CA SER A 14 1.52 15.02 -6.92
C SER A 14 1.78 15.40 -8.38
N LYS A 15 3.05 15.39 -8.80
CA LYS A 15 3.40 15.63 -10.21
C LYS A 15 3.07 14.40 -11.08
N LYS A 16 3.04 13.23 -10.49
CA LYS A 16 2.84 11.98 -11.22
C LYS A 16 1.40 11.47 -11.12
N ILE A 17 0.79 11.62 -9.94
CA ILE A 17 -0.57 11.15 -9.68
C ILE A 17 -1.34 12.30 -9.05
N LYS A 18 -2.30 12.84 -9.78
CA LYS A 18 -3.03 14.05 -9.34
C LYS A 18 -4.05 13.74 -8.25
N LYS A 19 -4.91 12.76 -8.46
CA LYS A 19 -5.97 12.38 -7.53
C LYS A 19 -5.62 11.04 -6.91
N LYS A 20 -4.74 11.08 -5.91
CA LYS A 20 -4.12 9.89 -5.36
C LYS A 20 -5.12 8.92 -4.73
N GLU A 21 -6.03 9.43 -3.91
CA GLU A 21 -7.00 8.57 -3.24
C GLU A 21 -7.93 7.87 -4.24
N ILE A 22 -8.39 8.61 -5.25
CA ILE A 22 -9.20 8.03 -6.32
C ILE A 22 -8.40 6.98 -7.08
N PHE A 23 -7.15 7.29 -7.41
CA PHE A 23 -6.29 6.38 -8.17
C PHE A 23 -6.15 5.02 -7.47
N PHE A 24 -5.77 5.01 -6.20
CA PHE A 24 -5.53 3.77 -5.48
C PHE A 24 -6.83 3.01 -5.17
N ASN A 25 -7.92 3.72 -4.92
CA ASN A 25 -9.21 3.05 -4.72
C ASN A 25 -9.73 2.41 -6.01
N LEU A 26 -9.42 3.00 -7.18
CA LEU A 26 -9.73 2.38 -8.46
C LEU A 26 -8.89 1.11 -8.70
N VAL A 27 -7.64 1.13 -8.29
CA VAL A 27 -6.79 -0.08 -8.36
C VAL A 27 -7.43 -1.21 -7.57
N ILE A 28 -7.89 -0.91 -6.35
CA ILE A 28 -8.56 -1.90 -5.51
C ILE A 28 -9.82 -2.44 -6.19
N LYS A 29 -10.62 -1.58 -6.80
CA LYS A 29 -11.86 -1.98 -7.48
C LYS A 29 -11.61 -2.90 -8.68
N SER A 30 -10.41 -2.87 -9.24
CA SER A 30 -10.04 -3.74 -10.36
C SER A 30 -9.68 -5.16 -9.93
N PHE A 31 -9.58 -5.40 -8.62
CA PHE A 31 -9.25 -6.73 -8.09
C PHE A 31 -10.36 -7.74 -8.38
N PRO A 32 -10.03 -9.04 -8.54
CA PRO A 32 -11.05 -10.07 -8.61
C PRO A 32 -12.00 -10.03 -7.42
N LYS A 33 -13.24 -10.47 -7.64
CA LYS A 33 -14.29 -10.42 -6.60
C LYS A 33 -13.88 -11.08 -5.29
N LYS A 34 -13.10 -12.15 -5.34
CA LYS A 34 -12.66 -12.85 -4.11
C LYS A 34 -11.77 -11.97 -3.23
N TYR A 35 -11.16 -10.93 -3.79
CA TYR A 35 -10.33 -10.00 -3.03
C TYR A 35 -11.04 -8.70 -2.70
N GLN A 36 -12.34 -8.58 -3.01
CA GLN A 36 -13.10 -7.36 -2.70
C GLN A 36 -13.68 -7.36 -1.29
N PHE A 37 -13.85 -8.55 -0.69
CA PHE A 37 -14.35 -8.69 0.67
C PHE A 37 -15.64 -7.89 0.91
N LEU A 38 -16.63 -8.11 0.05
CA LEU A 38 -17.87 -7.30 0.03
C LEU A 38 -18.66 -7.34 1.34
N ASN A 39 -18.51 -8.40 2.13
CA ASN A 39 -19.22 -8.55 3.40
C ASN A 39 -18.53 -7.86 4.58
N LYS A 40 -17.38 -7.24 4.34
CA LYS A 40 -16.57 -6.61 5.38
C LYS A 40 -16.12 -5.23 4.93
N LYS A 41 -15.96 -4.33 5.89
CA LYS A 41 -15.34 -3.02 5.64
C LYS A 41 -13.88 -3.11 6.03
N ILE A 42 -13.00 -3.04 5.05
CA ILE A 42 -11.56 -3.16 5.24
C ILE A 42 -10.90 -1.85 4.91
N PHE A 43 -10.04 -1.40 5.81
CA PHE A 43 -9.31 -0.14 5.67
C PHE A 43 -7.81 -0.40 5.71
N LEU A 44 -7.08 0.40 4.98
CA LEU A 44 -5.62 0.45 5.10
C LEU A 44 -5.17 1.87 4.80
N THR A 45 -3.96 2.20 5.24
CA THR A 45 -3.35 3.49 4.98
C THR A 45 -2.14 3.30 4.07
N LEU A 46 -2.08 4.12 3.02
CA LEU A 46 -0.94 4.17 2.12
C LEU A 46 -0.24 5.50 2.32
N LEU A 47 1.03 5.44 2.72
CA LEU A 47 1.88 6.61 2.88
C LEU A 47 2.80 6.72 1.68
N LEU A 48 2.65 7.78 0.91
CA LEU A 48 3.50 8.08 -0.25
C LEU A 48 4.66 8.94 0.23
N SER A 49 5.80 8.30 0.44
CA SER A 49 6.98 8.88 1.06
C SER A 49 8.17 8.94 0.09
N ASN A 50 9.36 9.06 0.64
CA ASN A 50 10.62 9.12 -0.09
C ASN A 50 11.67 8.26 0.61
N ASN A 51 12.89 8.21 0.05
CA ASN A 51 13.96 7.40 0.61
C ASN A 51 14.29 7.77 2.06
N LYS A 52 14.29 9.07 2.37
CA LYS A 52 14.60 9.53 3.73
C LYS A 52 13.56 9.03 4.74
N GLY A 53 12.28 9.18 4.39
CA GLY A 53 11.19 8.77 5.26
C GLY A 53 11.14 7.26 5.46
N ILE A 54 11.24 6.50 4.37
CA ILE A 54 11.14 5.05 4.45
C ILE A 54 12.37 4.44 5.14
N LYS A 55 13.54 5.06 4.98
CA LYS A 55 14.76 4.63 5.68
C LYS A 55 14.60 4.75 7.20
N LYS A 56 13.99 5.84 7.68
CA LYS A 56 13.72 6.03 9.10
C LYS A 56 12.83 4.92 9.66
N LEU A 57 11.77 4.59 8.93
CA LEU A 57 10.84 3.54 9.35
C LEU A 57 11.49 2.17 9.31
N ASN A 58 12.30 1.91 8.30
CA ASN A 58 13.00 0.64 8.14
C ASN A 58 14.00 0.44 9.30
N LYS A 59 14.72 1.49 9.67
CA LYS A 59 15.64 1.45 10.81
C LYS A 59 14.90 1.24 12.13
N LYS A 60 13.82 1.99 12.34
CA LYS A 60 13.07 1.97 13.59
C LYS A 60 12.37 0.63 13.84
N PHE A 61 11.73 0.08 12.81
CA PHE A 61 10.87 -1.09 12.98
C PHE A 61 11.47 -2.39 12.50
N ARG A 62 12.49 -2.37 11.65
CA ARG A 62 13.13 -3.56 11.11
C ARG A 62 14.63 -3.61 11.37
N ASN A 63 15.17 -2.60 12.04
CA ASN A 63 16.59 -2.49 12.36
C ASN A 63 17.50 -2.52 11.12
N LYS A 64 17.00 -1.98 10.00
CA LYS A 64 17.75 -1.89 8.74
C LYS A 64 17.93 -0.42 8.38
N ASN A 65 19.16 0.06 8.44
CA ASN A 65 19.47 1.47 8.18
C ASN A 65 19.69 1.72 6.68
N LYS A 66 18.65 1.47 5.89
CA LYS A 66 18.68 1.69 4.43
C LYS A 66 17.28 1.93 3.91
N PRO A 67 17.15 2.65 2.77
CA PRO A 67 15.83 2.78 2.14
C PRO A 67 15.46 1.48 1.43
N THR A 68 14.18 1.34 1.12
CA THR A 68 13.64 0.25 0.33
C THR A 68 12.50 0.81 -0.51
N ASP A 69 12.01 0.03 -1.47
CA ASP A 69 10.90 0.47 -2.32
C ASP A 69 9.59 0.53 -1.54
N ILE A 70 9.35 -0.43 -0.66
CA ILE A 70 8.08 -0.56 0.06
C ILE A 70 8.28 -1.17 1.43
N LEU A 71 7.44 -0.76 2.37
CA LEU A 71 7.30 -1.40 3.66
C LEU A 71 5.82 -1.66 3.91
N SER A 72 5.51 -2.80 4.49
CA SER A 72 4.15 -3.15 4.89
C SER A 72 4.15 -3.49 6.38
N PHE A 73 3.34 -2.77 7.14
CA PHE A 73 3.23 -2.97 8.58
C PHE A 73 1.80 -3.43 8.92
N PRO A 74 1.60 -4.72 9.19
CA PRO A 74 0.28 -5.19 9.59
C PRO A 74 -0.11 -4.61 10.93
N PHE A 75 -1.39 -4.29 11.09
CA PHE A 75 -1.89 -3.78 12.35
C PHE A 75 -2.08 -4.95 13.31
N GLN A 76 -1.36 -4.94 14.43
CA GLN A 76 -1.30 -6.08 15.33
C GLN A 76 -2.53 -6.25 16.22
N LYS A 77 -3.16 -5.14 16.62
CA LYS A 77 -4.40 -5.19 17.40
C LYS A 77 -5.58 -5.03 16.46
N LYS A 78 -6.15 -6.15 16.04
CA LYS A 78 -7.31 -6.13 15.17
C LYS A 78 -8.54 -5.69 15.95
N ILE A 79 -8.88 -4.40 15.86
CA ILE A 79 -10.11 -3.90 16.46
C ILE A 79 -11.25 -4.22 15.50
N LYS A 80 -12.05 -5.19 15.87
CA LYS A 80 -13.24 -5.55 15.10
C LYS A 80 -14.43 -4.79 15.66
N LEU A 81 -14.75 -3.68 15.04
CA LEU A 81 -15.98 -2.96 15.35
C LEU A 81 -16.94 -3.15 14.16
N LYS A 82 -18.01 -3.89 14.38
CA LYS A 82 -19.11 -4.06 13.39
C LYS A 82 -18.62 -4.37 11.97
N ASN A 83 -17.89 -5.45 11.79
CA ASN A 83 -17.38 -5.88 10.48
C ASN A 83 -16.38 -4.91 9.85
N LYS A 84 -15.73 -4.07 10.66
CA LYS A 84 -14.64 -3.20 10.21
C LYS A 84 -13.32 -3.82 10.60
N LEU A 85 -12.37 -3.82 9.68
CA LEU A 85 -11.03 -4.34 9.89
C LEU A 85 -9.99 -3.40 9.33
N TYR A 86 -9.06 -2.96 10.17
CA TYR A 86 -7.91 -2.18 9.73
C TYR A 86 -6.75 -3.14 9.47
N LEU A 87 -6.28 -3.21 8.21
CA LEU A 87 -5.23 -4.16 7.83
C LEU A 87 -3.85 -3.70 8.25
N GLY A 88 -3.57 -2.42 8.11
CA GLY A 88 -2.25 -1.89 8.41
C GLY A 88 -1.82 -0.79 7.47
N ASP A 89 -0.52 -0.54 7.43
CA ASP A 89 0.07 0.56 6.68
C ASP A 89 1.01 0.06 5.60
N ILE A 90 0.95 0.71 4.44
CA ILE A 90 1.89 0.49 3.34
C ILE A 90 2.61 1.81 3.10
N ILE A 91 3.94 1.77 3.00
CA ILE A 91 4.75 2.94 2.70
C ILE A 91 5.52 2.67 1.42
N ILE A 92 5.45 3.59 0.46
CA ILE A 92 6.16 3.47 -0.83
C ILE A 92 7.08 4.66 -1.01
N SER A 93 8.33 4.40 -1.46
CA SER A 93 9.31 5.44 -1.70
C SER A 93 9.23 5.96 -3.13
N TYR A 94 9.01 7.27 -3.27
CA TYR A 94 9.00 7.94 -4.57
C TYR A 94 10.29 7.70 -5.35
N ASN A 95 11.43 7.77 -4.66
CA ASN A 95 12.74 7.65 -5.31
C ASN A 95 12.91 6.31 -6.04
N PHE A 96 12.41 5.23 -5.46
CA PHE A 96 12.45 3.92 -6.12
C PHE A 96 11.50 3.84 -7.30
N MET A 97 10.31 4.42 -7.17
CA MET A 97 9.33 4.41 -8.26
C MET A 97 9.80 5.26 -9.43
N ASN A 98 10.55 6.34 -9.16
CA ASN A 98 11.02 7.29 -10.16
C ASN A 98 12.35 6.86 -10.80
N MET A 99 12.64 5.58 -10.84
CA MET A 99 13.83 5.03 -11.48
C MET A 99 13.43 4.13 -12.64
N PRO A 100 13.93 4.37 -13.85
CA PRO A 100 14.79 5.51 -14.26
C PRO A 100 14.01 6.82 -14.31
N LYS A 101 14.71 7.93 -14.07
CA LYS A 101 14.08 9.26 -13.99
C LYS A 101 13.39 9.71 -15.28
N ASN A 102 13.83 9.19 -16.40
CA ASN A 102 13.29 9.58 -17.72
C ASN A 102 12.16 8.65 -18.21
N GLN A 103 11.67 7.75 -17.36
CA GLN A 103 10.56 6.89 -17.75
C GLN A 103 9.29 7.72 -17.95
N ASN A 104 8.40 7.26 -18.85
CA ASN A 104 7.14 7.95 -19.04
C ASN A 104 6.21 7.71 -17.84
N ASN A 105 5.16 8.53 -17.74
CA ASN A 105 4.28 8.49 -16.59
C ASN A 105 3.47 7.20 -16.50
N ASN A 106 3.17 6.56 -17.61
CA ASN A 106 2.46 5.30 -17.61
C ASN A 106 3.30 4.17 -16.98
N LEU A 107 4.59 4.13 -17.31
CA LEU A 107 5.50 3.16 -16.71
C LEU A 107 5.66 3.40 -15.21
N PHE A 108 5.73 4.67 -14.81
CA PHE A 108 5.77 5.03 -13.39
C PHE A 108 4.53 4.50 -12.67
N LYS A 109 3.35 4.77 -13.21
CA LYS A 109 2.09 4.33 -12.60
C LYS A 109 1.97 2.81 -12.54
N ASP A 110 2.40 2.10 -13.59
CA ASP A 110 2.39 0.64 -13.61
C ASP A 110 3.26 0.07 -12.50
N LYS A 111 4.45 0.63 -12.32
CA LYS A 111 5.35 0.21 -11.26
C LYS A 111 4.72 0.43 -9.89
N VAL A 112 4.11 1.59 -9.69
CA VAL A 112 3.44 1.93 -8.43
C VAL A 112 2.30 0.95 -8.15
N ILE A 113 1.49 0.66 -9.17
CA ILE A 113 0.36 -0.28 -9.03
C ILE A 113 0.86 -1.66 -8.60
N LYS A 114 1.88 -2.18 -9.29
CA LYS A 114 2.44 -3.50 -8.96
C LYS A 114 3.02 -3.53 -7.56
N THR A 115 3.73 -2.46 -7.18
CA THR A 115 4.32 -2.36 -5.85
C THR A 115 3.26 -2.30 -4.78
N PHE A 116 2.21 -1.52 -5.01
CA PHE A 116 1.09 -1.41 -4.09
C PHE A 116 0.35 -2.74 -3.91
N ILE A 117 0.07 -3.43 -5.01
CA ILE A 117 -0.58 -4.74 -4.97
C ILE A 117 0.26 -5.72 -4.17
N HIS A 118 1.57 -5.73 -4.38
CA HIS A 118 2.48 -6.58 -3.64
C HIS A 118 2.39 -6.31 -2.13
N GLY A 119 2.40 -5.03 -1.75
CA GLY A 119 2.26 -4.64 -0.35
C GLY A 119 0.91 -5.02 0.24
N PHE A 120 -0.15 -4.87 -0.52
CA PHE A 120 -1.48 -5.24 -0.10
C PHE A 120 -1.59 -6.76 0.14
N LEU A 121 -1.08 -7.56 -0.78
CA LEU A 121 -1.07 -9.02 -0.63
C LEU A 121 -0.24 -9.44 0.59
N HIS A 122 0.85 -8.73 0.85
CA HIS A 122 1.68 -8.99 2.01
C HIS A 122 0.92 -8.73 3.31
N LEU A 123 0.16 -7.62 3.37
CA LEU A 123 -0.69 -7.35 4.54
C LEU A 123 -1.71 -8.45 4.75
N LEU A 124 -2.32 -8.95 3.68
CA LEU A 124 -3.29 -10.03 3.78
C LEU A 124 -2.67 -11.33 4.26
N SER A 125 -1.41 -11.61 3.89
CA SER A 125 -0.74 -12.84 4.32
C SER A 125 -0.43 -12.87 5.81
N PHE A 126 -0.36 -11.71 6.47
CA PHE A 126 -0.23 -11.64 7.92
C PHE A 126 -1.55 -11.84 8.64
N ASP A 127 -2.67 -11.80 7.92
CA ASP A 127 -3.99 -12.05 8.47
C ASP A 127 -4.40 -13.46 8.06
N HIS A 128 -4.21 -14.43 8.95
CA HIS A 128 -4.46 -15.85 8.67
C HIS A 128 -5.86 -16.14 8.17
N ILE A 129 -6.83 -15.33 8.55
CA ILE A 129 -8.21 -15.50 8.08
C ILE A 129 -8.27 -15.31 6.56
N LYS A 130 -7.47 -14.39 6.02
CA LYS A 130 -7.47 -14.08 4.60
C LYS A 130 -6.70 -15.09 3.77
N LEU A 131 -5.74 -15.78 4.37
CA LEU A 131 -4.99 -16.82 3.66
C LEU A 131 -5.90 -17.94 3.16
N LYS A 132 -6.93 -18.25 3.89
CA LYS A 132 -7.90 -19.26 3.47
C LYS A 132 -8.61 -18.85 2.20
N ASP A 133 -8.91 -17.57 2.05
CA ASP A 133 -9.59 -17.04 0.87
C ASP A 133 -8.70 -17.11 -0.37
N TYR A 134 -7.40 -16.97 -0.20
CA TYR A 134 -6.45 -17.08 -1.32
C TYR A 134 -6.28 -18.47 -1.84
N LYS A 135 -6.36 -19.46 -0.98
CA LYS A 135 -6.09 -20.85 -1.35
C LYS A 135 -7.25 -21.50 -2.09
N LYS A 136 -8.33 -20.80 -2.22
CA LYS A 136 -9.47 -21.24 -3.01
C LYS A 136 -9.42 -20.67 -4.41
#